data_7da16aa0285295d32c1f5a85ed696d53
#
_entry.id   7da16aa0285295d32c1f5a85ed696d53
#
_cell.length_a   1.000
_cell.length_b   1.000
_cell.length_c   1.000
_cell.angle_alpha   90.00
_cell.angle_beta   90.00
_cell.angle_gamma   90.00
#
_symmetry.space_group_name_H-M   'P 1'
#
loop_
_entity.id
_entity.type
_entity.pdbx_description
1 polymer ?
#
loop_
_entity_poly.entity_id
_entity_poly.type
_entity_poly.pdbx_seq_one_letter_code
_entity_poly.pdbx_strand_id
1 'polypeptide(L)'
;VWLQRVAQDWYVLTVLTDHDSSQVGIVTALQFLPILGLSGFAGALADRVKGRRILQSSLLGVCLVSLCMGVLILTGVCNVWHMYALAVASGVIIAIDTPARQAFVGELVPRTYMANAVALNATAFHAARLIGPAVAGLLIEWYGVGPVSLATAVLFLIPILTMALMRAGELVQRPFVPRAPGQVREAFAYVRGRTDIRVILLLIFVVSALGMNFQMTSALMATEVFGKNAGQFGVLSSFMAVGSILGAVAAAARAPRIRTILCGAALYGLAEIGLGLAPTYWWFAALSVPTGLFMLTTNTSANAYIQTHTDEEKRGRVMSLYSLVFLGATPVGSPLIGWVGQVLGARWSILVGGMASLGIAVVCGLWAVAHWGVRLRFEGRRPRIERSR
;
A
#
# COMPACT_ATOMS: atom_id res chain seq x y z
N VAL A 1 -9.44 6.18 -7.58
CA VAL A 1 -8.76 6.35 -6.29
C VAL A 1 -7.27 6.62 -6.50
N TRP A 2 -6.49 5.70 -7.13
CA TRP A 2 -5.05 5.90 -7.32
C TRP A 2 -4.70 7.14 -8.15
N LEU A 3 -5.44 7.39 -9.21
CA LEU A 3 -5.26 8.58 -10.05
C LEU A 3 -5.48 9.87 -9.27
N GLN A 4 -6.57 9.96 -8.49
CA GLN A 4 -6.86 11.11 -7.63
C GLN A 4 -5.77 11.33 -6.58
N ARG A 5 -5.26 10.26 -5.96
CA ARG A 5 -4.22 10.34 -4.96
C ARG A 5 -2.93 10.90 -5.54
N VAL A 6 -2.49 10.37 -6.68
CA VAL A 6 -1.30 10.89 -7.38
C VAL A 6 -1.47 12.35 -7.75
N ALA A 7 -2.66 12.74 -8.24
CA ALA A 7 -2.97 14.12 -8.58
C ALA A 7 -2.89 15.05 -7.36
N GLN A 8 -3.39 14.59 -6.20
CA GLN A 8 -3.32 15.34 -4.94
C GLN A 8 -1.87 15.51 -4.46
N ASP A 9 -1.11 14.41 -4.39
CA ASP A 9 0.28 14.42 -3.91
C ASP A 9 1.16 15.28 -4.83
N TRP A 10 0.96 15.15 -6.16
CA TRP A 10 1.67 15.95 -7.16
C TRP A 10 1.37 17.45 -7.05
N TYR A 11 0.09 17.82 -6.92
CA TYR A 11 -0.33 19.21 -6.80
C TYR A 11 0.20 19.88 -5.52
N VAL A 12 0.16 19.16 -4.41
CA VAL A 12 0.76 19.63 -3.15
C VAL A 12 2.25 19.86 -3.34
N LEU A 13 2.97 18.90 -3.89
CA LEU A 13 4.42 18.99 -4.06
C LEU A 13 4.85 20.14 -4.97
N THR A 14 4.21 20.27 -6.17
CA THR A 14 4.74 21.12 -7.24
C THR A 14 4.10 22.49 -7.34
N VAL A 15 2.90 22.67 -6.80
CA VAL A 15 2.12 23.92 -6.99
C VAL A 15 1.86 24.63 -5.67
N LEU A 16 1.47 23.90 -4.62
CA LEU A 16 1.06 24.55 -3.36
C LEU A 16 2.21 24.85 -2.42
N THR A 17 3.30 24.06 -2.46
CA THR A 17 4.33 24.10 -1.40
C THR A 17 5.75 24.23 -1.92
N ASP A 18 5.91 24.55 -3.20
CA ASP A 18 7.23 24.74 -3.81
C ASP A 18 8.24 23.64 -3.44
N HIS A 19 7.82 22.40 -3.72
CA HIS A 19 8.58 21.16 -3.46
C HIS A 19 8.79 20.80 -1.97
N ASP A 20 7.95 21.29 -1.03
CA ASP A 20 8.00 20.86 0.37
C ASP A 20 7.48 19.42 0.52
N SER A 21 8.40 18.46 0.58
CA SER A 21 8.10 17.05 0.76
C SER A 21 7.50 16.72 2.12
N SER A 22 7.71 17.54 3.15
CA SER A 22 7.08 17.36 4.46
C SER A 22 5.57 17.48 4.36
N GLN A 23 5.07 18.40 3.54
CA GLN A 23 3.63 18.60 3.32
C GLN A 23 3.00 17.39 2.62
N VAL A 24 3.68 16.80 1.63
CA VAL A 24 3.24 15.56 0.98
C VAL A 24 3.22 14.40 1.97
N GLY A 25 4.24 14.33 2.83
CA GLY A 25 4.28 13.34 3.92
C GLY A 25 3.09 13.45 4.88
N ILE A 26 2.71 14.69 5.25
CA ILE A 26 1.53 14.96 6.09
C ILE A 26 0.24 14.59 5.37
N VAL A 27 0.06 14.97 4.09
CA VAL A 27 -1.11 14.58 3.28
C VAL A 27 -1.26 13.07 3.24
N THR A 28 -0.16 12.36 2.96
CA THR A 28 -0.15 10.90 2.94
C THR A 28 -0.52 10.33 4.33
N ALA A 29 0.02 10.87 5.41
CA ALA A 29 -0.35 10.45 6.76
C ALA A 29 -1.83 10.65 7.04
N LEU A 30 -2.39 11.81 6.68
CA LEU A 30 -3.80 12.13 6.86
C LEU A 30 -4.73 11.23 6.03
N GLN A 31 -4.29 10.72 4.87
CA GLN A 31 -5.03 9.74 4.09
C GLN A 31 -5.12 8.37 4.77
N PHE A 32 -4.12 7.96 5.55
CA PHE A 32 -4.08 6.64 6.18
C PHE A 32 -4.47 6.65 7.66
N LEU A 33 -4.35 7.79 8.35
CA LEU A 33 -4.67 7.91 9.78
C LEU A 33 -6.12 7.50 10.12
N PRO A 34 -7.15 7.88 9.33
CA PRO A 34 -8.52 7.44 9.59
C PRO A 34 -8.69 5.91 9.52
N ILE A 35 -7.88 5.22 8.71
CA ILE A 35 -7.93 3.76 8.61
C ILE A 35 -7.57 3.13 9.96
N LEU A 36 -6.58 3.67 10.68
CA LEU A 36 -6.20 3.20 12.01
C LEU A 36 -7.32 3.43 13.04
N GLY A 37 -7.85 4.65 13.07
CA GLY A 37 -8.88 5.03 14.06
C GLY A 37 -10.23 4.38 13.82
N LEU A 38 -10.62 4.22 12.55
CA LEU A 38 -11.97 3.79 12.17
C LEU A 38 -12.08 2.29 11.80
N SER A 39 -10.96 1.54 11.76
CA SER A 39 -10.97 0.13 11.32
C SER A 39 -11.96 -0.75 12.09
N GLY A 40 -12.06 -0.57 13.42
CA GLY A 40 -13.01 -1.29 14.26
C GLY A 40 -14.47 -0.89 13.98
N PHE A 41 -14.73 0.42 13.86
CA PHE A 41 -16.05 0.96 13.54
C PHE A 41 -16.49 0.57 12.12
N ALA A 42 -15.60 0.68 11.15
CA ALA A 42 -15.85 0.34 9.75
C ALA A 42 -16.24 -1.14 9.58
N GLY A 43 -15.58 -2.03 10.32
CA GLY A 43 -15.96 -3.45 10.37
C GLY A 43 -17.36 -3.65 10.94
N ALA A 44 -17.70 -3.00 12.06
CA ALA A 44 -19.03 -3.08 12.65
C ALA A 44 -20.13 -2.46 11.76
N LEU A 45 -19.81 -1.40 11.02
CA LEU A 45 -20.71 -0.78 10.06
C LEU A 45 -20.97 -1.72 8.86
N ALA A 46 -19.90 -2.33 8.32
CA ALA A 46 -20.00 -3.30 7.22
C ALA A 46 -20.83 -4.54 7.59
N ASP A 47 -20.88 -4.88 8.87
CA ASP A 47 -21.71 -5.97 9.37
C ASP A 47 -23.19 -5.58 9.54
N ARG A 48 -23.50 -4.30 9.78
CA ARG A 48 -24.87 -3.83 10.06
C ARG A 48 -25.62 -3.27 8.84
N VAL A 49 -24.91 -2.74 7.88
CA VAL A 49 -25.45 -2.06 6.70
C VAL A 49 -25.18 -2.90 5.46
N LYS A 50 -26.15 -2.98 4.54
CA LYS A 50 -25.99 -3.69 3.27
C LYS A 50 -24.74 -3.20 2.53
N GLY A 51 -23.83 -4.13 2.17
CA GLY A 51 -22.56 -3.82 1.51
C GLY A 51 -22.70 -2.90 0.29
N ARG A 52 -23.74 -3.14 -0.54
CA ARG A 52 -24.09 -2.27 -1.68
C ARG A 52 -24.28 -0.79 -1.30
N ARG A 53 -25.00 -0.49 -0.19
CA ARG A 53 -25.23 0.89 0.23
C ARG A 53 -23.96 1.57 0.71
N ILE A 54 -23.14 0.85 1.45
CA ILE A 54 -21.83 1.36 1.90
C ILE A 54 -20.96 1.69 0.69
N LEU A 55 -20.87 0.77 -0.28
CA LEU A 55 -20.05 0.99 -1.47
C LEU A 55 -20.56 2.15 -2.33
N GLN A 56 -21.89 2.28 -2.49
CA GLN A 56 -22.46 3.41 -3.22
C GLN A 56 -22.14 4.75 -2.53
N SER A 57 -22.27 4.83 -1.19
CA SER A 57 -21.91 6.04 -0.44
C SER A 57 -20.42 6.34 -0.49
N SER A 58 -19.56 5.31 -0.44
CA SER A 58 -18.11 5.46 -0.57
C SER A 58 -17.72 5.97 -1.96
N LEU A 59 -18.28 5.40 -3.02
CA LEU A 59 -18.03 5.84 -4.40
C LEU A 59 -18.49 7.28 -4.62
N LEU A 60 -19.68 7.65 -4.09
CA LEU A 60 -20.16 9.02 -4.12
C LEU A 60 -19.23 9.96 -3.34
N GLY A 61 -18.76 9.52 -2.18
CA GLY A 61 -17.79 10.28 -1.38
C GLY A 61 -16.49 10.56 -2.14
N VAL A 62 -15.89 9.55 -2.80
CA VAL A 62 -14.68 9.74 -3.62
C VAL A 62 -14.98 10.64 -4.83
N CYS A 63 -16.14 10.50 -5.47
CA CYS A 63 -16.59 11.37 -6.54
C CYS A 63 -16.63 12.83 -6.07
N LEU A 64 -17.26 13.12 -4.92
CA LEU A 64 -17.34 14.46 -4.35
C LEU A 64 -15.96 15.02 -3.96
N VAL A 65 -15.08 14.21 -3.36
CA VAL A 65 -13.71 14.63 -3.05
C VAL A 65 -12.96 15.00 -4.32
N SER A 66 -13.08 14.19 -5.39
CA SER A 66 -12.41 14.47 -6.67
C SER A 66 -13.00 15.72 -7.35
N LEU A 67 -14.32 15.90 -7.27
CA LEU A 67 -15.01 17.09 -7.78
C LEU A 67 -14.57 18.35 -7.03
N CYS A 68 -14.63 18.34 -5.70
CA CYS A 68 -14.18 19.45 -4.86
C CYS A 68 -12.73 19.81 -5.15
N MET A 69 -11.84 18.82 -5.24
CA MET A 69 -10.45 19.04 -5.57
C MET A 69 -10.28 19.73 -6.94
N GLY A 70 -10.95 19.22 -7.98
CA GLY A 70 -10.90 19.80 -9.32
C GLY A 70 -11.42 21.24 -9.37
N VAL A 71 -12.56 21.52 -8.72
CA VAL A 71 -13.13 22.86 -8.64
C VAL A 71 -12.22 23.81 -7.88
N LEU A 72 -11.70 23.43 -6.69
CA LEU A 72 -10.78 24.27 -5.91
C LEU A 72 -9.52 24.64 -6.69
N ILE A 73 -8.98 23.68 -7.46
CA ILE A 73 -7.78 23.92 -8.28
C ILE A 73 -8.09 24.87 -9.44
N LEU A 74 -9.20 24.65 -10.17
CA LEU A 74 -9.55 25.46 -11.34
C LEU A 74 -9.98 26.88 -10.98
N THR A 75 -10.58 27.07 -9.80
CA THR A 75 -10.95 28.41 -9.31
C THR A 75 -9.78 29.19 -8.71
N GLY A 76 -8.62 28.53 -8.51
CA GLY A 76 -7.42 29.16 -7.94
C GLY A 76 -7.49 29.44 -6.43
N VAL A 77 -8.55 29.00 -5.73
CA VAL A 77 -8.71 29.22 -4.27
C VAL A 77 -8.13 28.08 -3.43
N CYS A 78 -7.51 27.10 -4.10
CA CYS A 78 -6.96 25.93 -3.45
C CYS A 78 -5.76 26.29 -2.57
N ASN A 79 -5.75 25.76 -1.34
CA ASN A 79 -4.60 25.89 -0.43
C ASN A 79 -4.31 24.55 0.26
N VAL A 80 -3.22 24.49 1.02
CA VAL A 80 -2.76 23.26 1.69
C VAL A 80 -3.80 22.69 2.66
N TRP A 81 -4.53 23.54 3.38
CA TRP A 81 -5.56 23.11 4.32
C TRP A 81 -6.74 22.40 3.64
N HIS A 82 -7.11 22.87 2.43
CA HIS A 82 -8.12 22.17 1.62
C HIS A 82 -7.63 20.76 1.27
N MET A 83 -6.33 20.61 0.91
CA MET A 83 -5.75 19.31 0.59
C MET A 83 -5.69 18.39 1.82
N TYR A 84 -5.41 18.93 3.00
CA TYR A 84 -5.48 18.15 4.26
C TYR A 84 -6.89 17.66 4.55
N ALA A 85 -7.90 18.53 4.40
CA ALA A 85 -9.29 18.13 4.61
C ALA A 85 -9.75 17.05 3.62
N LEU A 86 -9.39 17.19 2.34
CA LEU A 86 -9.67 16.18 1.30
C LEU A 86 -8.91 14.87 1.54
N ALA A 87 -7.69 14.93 2.08
CA ALA A 87 -6.92 13.76 2.47
C ALA A 87 -7.59 12.97 3.59
N VAL A 88 -8.02 13.66 4.66
CA VAL A 88 -8.76 13.04 5.77
C VAL A 88 -10.09 12.46 5.27
N ALA A 89 -10.85 13.20 4.45
CA ALA A 89 -12.11 12.73 3.87
C ALA A 89 -11.89 11.44 3.04
N SER A 90 -10.86 11.43 2.19
CA SER A 90 -10.48 10.24 1.42
C SER A 90 -10.12 9.05 2.33
N GLY A 91 -9.37 9.31 3.40
CA GLY A 91 -8.98 8.30 4.39
C GLY A 91 -10.19 7.68 5.10
N VAL A 92 -11.15 8.50 5.52
CA VAL A 92 -12.41 8.04 6.14
C VAL A 92 -13.19 7.16 5.17
N ILE A 93 -13.31 7.59 3.91
CA ILE A 93 -14.03 6.84 2.87
C ILE A 93 -13.35 5.48 2.63
N ILE A 94 -12.02 5.44 2.49
CA ILE A 94 -11.25 4.20 2.26
C ILE A 94 -11.35 3.27 3.45
N ALA A 95 -11.34 3.80 4.68
CA ALA A 95 -11.48 3.00 5.90
C ALA A 95 -12.80 2.22 5.94
N ILE A 96 -13.88 2.84 5.46
CA ILE A 96 -15.23 2.24 5.42
C ILE A 96 -15.39 1.36 4.16
N ASP A 97 -14.89 1.79 3.02
CA ASP A 97 -15.00 1.09 1.73
C ASP A 97 -14.31 -0.29 1.75
N THR A 98 -13.11 -0.36 2.32
CA THR A 98 -12.28 -1.56 2.23
C THR A 98 -12.95 -2.82 2.79
N PRO A 99 -13.45 -2.85 4.04
CA PRO A 99 -14.12 -4.04 4.58
C PRO A 99 -15.46 -4.33 3.87
N ALA A 100 -16.20 -3.29 3.49
CA ALA A 100 -17.46 -3.43 2.77
C ALA A 100 -17.25 -4.05 1.37
N ARG A 101 -16.22 -3.62 0.65
CA ARG A 101 -15.85 -4.16 -0.67
C ARG A 101 -15.46 -5.63 -0.60
N GLN A 102 -14.66 -6.01 0.39
CA GLN A 102 -14.28 -7.42 0.59
C GLN A 102 -15.49 -8.30 0.91
N ALA A 103 -16.40 -7.82 1.74
CA ALA A 103 -17.65 -8.52 2.04
C ALA A 103 -18.55 -8.64 0.79
N PHE A 104 -18.69 -7.55 0.03
CA PHE A 104 -19.57 -7.47 -1.14
C PHE A 104 -19.14 -8.38 -2.30
N VAL A 105 -17.82 -8.58 -2.52
CA VAL A 105 -17.34 -9.57 -3.50
C VAL A 105 -17.99 -10.94 -3.28
N GLY A 106 -18.20 -11.29 -2.02
CA GLY A 106 -18.86 -12.54 -1.70
C GLY A 106 -20.37 -12.55 -1.87
N GLU A 107 -21.03 -11.40 -1.99
CA GLU A 107 -22.45 -11.30 -2.30
C GLU A 107 -22.71 -11.40 -3.81
N LEU A 108 -21.67 -11.21 -4.64
CA LEU A 108 -21.76 -11.21 -6.10
C LEU A 108 -21.80 -12.59 -6.74
N VAL A 109 -21.25 -13.61 -6.06
CA VAL A 109 -21.06 -14.93 -6.67
C VAL A 109 -21.43 -16.06 -5.69
N PRO A 110 -21.92 -17.20 -6.21
CA PRO A 110 -22.07 -18.43 -5.42
C PRO A 110 -20.74 -18.89 -4.83
N ARG A 111 -20.81 -19.70 -3.75
CA ARG A 111 -19.62 -20.21 -3.04
C ARG A 111 -18.63 -20.96 -3.94
N THR A 112 -19.11 -21.62 -4.99
CA THR A 112 -18.31 -22.34 -5.97
C THR A 112 -17.33 -21.45 -6.73
N TYR A 113 -17.68 -20.20 -6.98
CA TYR A 113 -16.82 -19.23 -7.72
C TYR A 113 -16.12 -18.23 -6.82
N MET A 114 -16.23 -18.36 -5.49
CA MET A 114 -15.68 -17.41 -4.53
C MET A 114 -14.18 -17.19 -4.68
N ALA A 115 -13.41 -18.28 -4.83
CA ALA A 115 -11.96 -18.18 -4.99
C ALA A 115 -11.58 -17.38 -6.24
N ASN A 116 -12.28 -17.60 -7.35
CA ASN A 116 -12.05 -16.87 -8.61
C ASN A 116 -12.43 -15.38 -8.48
N ALA A 117 -13.55 -15.07 -7.82
CA ALA A 117 -13.99 -13.68 -7.62
C ALA A 117 -13.01 -12.90 -6.74
N VAL A 118 -12.54 -13.51 -5.65
CA VAL A 118 -11.52 -12.91 -4.77
C VAL A 118 -10.21 -12.70 -5.52
N ALA A 119 -9.76 -13.69 -6.31
CA ALA A 119 -8.54 -13.57 -7.11
C ALA A 119 -8.66 -12.46 -8.17
N LEU A 120 -9.79 -12.37 -8.86
CA LEU A 120 -10.05 -11.33 -9.87
C LEU A 120 -10.08 -9.94 -9.22
N ASN A 121 -10.76 -9.79 -8.08
CA ASN A 121 -10.80 -8.53 -7.35
C ASN A 121 -9.40 -8.09 -6.87
N ALA A 122 -8.61 -9.03 -6.35
CA ALA A 122 -7.22 -8.74 -5.95
C ALA A 122 -6.36 -8.34 -7.15
N THR A 123 -6.49 -9.05 -8.27
CA THR A 123 -5.79 -8.73 -9.53
C THR A 123 -6.14 -7.34 -10.04
N ALA A 124 -7.44 -7.00 -10.08
CA ALA A 124 -7.91 -5.68 -10.49
C ALA A 124 -7.39 -4.56 -9.57
N PHE A 125 -7.39 -4.81 -8.24
CA PHE A 125 -6.85 -3.85 -7.27
C PHE A 125 -5.34 -3.61 -7.48
N HIS A 126 -4.56 -4.68 -7.65
CA HIS A 126 -3.13 -4.56 -7.89
C HIS A 126 -2.81 -3.93 -9.26
N ALA A 127 -3.53 -4.31 -10.31
CA ALA A 127 -3.39 -3.69 -11.63
C ALA A 127 -3.68 -2.18 -11.58
N ALA A 128 -4.75 -1.76 -10.91
CA ALA A 128 -5.09 -0.35 -10.75
C ALA A 128 -4.04 0.41 -9.92
N ARG A 129 -3.46 -0.22 -8.90
CA ARG A 129 -2.38 0.36 -8.09
C ARG A 129 -1.10 0.57 -8.90
N LEU A 130 -0.82 -0.33 -9.84
CA LEU A 130 0.40 -0.30 -10.65
C LEU A 130 0.26 0.65 -11.86
N ILE A 131 -0.86 0.55 -12.59
CA ILE A 131 -1.11 1.32 -13.81
C ILE A 131 -1.58 2.74 -13.49
N GLY A 132 -2.32 2.90 -12.37
CA GLY A 132 -2.91 4.18 -11.98
C GLY A 132 -1.95 5.36 -11.96
N PRO A 133 -0.81 5.27 -11.25
CA PRO A 133 0.17 6.36 -11.20
C PRO A 133 0.78 6.72 -12.56
N ALA A 134 1.01 5.73 -13.42
CA ALA A 134 1.53 5.95 -14.76
C ALA A 134 0.53 6.74 -15.62
N VAL A 135 -0.73 6.31 -15.64
CA VAL A 135 -1.80 7.01 -16.35
C VAL A 135 -2.03 8.40 -15.75
N ALA A 136 -1.99 8.52 -14.42
CA ALA A 136 -2.13 9.79 -13.74
C ALA A 136 -1.05 10.79 -14.18
N GLY A 137 0.22 10.37 -14.19
CA GLY A 137 1.33 11.22 -14.59
C GLY A 137 1.18 11.74 -16.02
N LEU A 138 0.82 10.89 -16.97
CA LEU A 138 0.60 11.30 -18.37
C LEU A 138 -0.58 12.25 -18.53
N LEU A 139 -1.71 11.97 -17.87
CA LEU A 139 -2.89 12.83 -17.95
C LEU A 139 -2.64 14.19 -17.30
N ILE A 140 -1.93 14.22 -16.17
CA ILE A 140 -1.56 15.46 -15.48
C ILE A 140 -0.63 16.31 -16.34
N GLU A 141 0.31 15.67 -17.04
CA GLU A 141 1.20 16.39 -17.97
C GLU A 141 0.45 17.06 -19.12
N TRP A 142 -0.55 16.38 -19.70
CA TRP A 142 -1.28 16.88 -20.88
C TRP A 142 -2.37 17.88 -20.53
N TYR A 143 -3.09 17.65 -19.45
CA TYR A 143 -4.31 18.39 -19.12
C TYR A 143 -4.22 19.18 -17.82
N GLY A 144 -3.19 18.96 -17.00
CA GLY A 144 -3.07 19.54 -15.67
C GLY A 144 -3.91 18.81 -14.62
N VAL A 145 -3.66 19.15 -13.34
CA VAL A 145 -4.25 18.45 -12.18
C VAL A 145 -5.75 18.72 -12.05
N GLY A 146 -6.21 19.95 -12.30
CA GLY A 146 -7.62 20.33 -12.14
C GLY A 146 -8.56 19.53 -13.05
N PRO A 147 -8.39 19.59 -14.39
CA PRO A 147 -9.21 18.81 -15.33
C PRO A 147 -9.14 17.30 -15.09
N VAL A 148 -7.96 16.76 -14.73
CA VAL A 148 -7.80 15.32 -14.41
C VAL A 148 -8.60 14.93 -13.18
N SER A 149 -8.68 15.81 -12.16
CA SER A 149 -9.49 15.58 -10.97
C SER A 149 -11.00 15.59 -11.30
N LEU A 150 -11.47 16.51 -12.16
CA LEU A 150 -12.85 16.52 -12.64
C LEU A 150 -13.18 15.28 -13.48
N ALA A 151 -12.30 14.90 -14.40
CA ALA A 151 -12.46 13.67 -15.19
C ALA A 151 -12.55 12.43 -14.28
N THR A 152 -11.75 12.40 -13.21
CA THR A 152 -11.80 11.34 -12.21
C THR A 152 -13.16 11.29 -11.50
N ALA A 153 -13.75 12.46 -11.15
CA ALA A 153 -15.08 12.52 -10.56
C ALA A 153 -16.15 11.95 -11.52
N VAL A 154 -16.08 12.31 -12.79
CA VAL A 154 -16.99 11.77 -13.83
C VAL A 154 -16.82 10.26 -13.99
N LEU A 155 -15.58 9.75 -14.00
CA LEU A 155 -15.33 8.31 -14.08
C LEU A 155 -15.93 7.52 -12.91
N PHE A 156 -16.05 8.12 -11.72
CA PHE A 156 -16.73 7.48 -10.58
C PHE A 156 -18.24 7.35 -10.75
N LEU A 157 -18.86 8.08 -11.66
CA LEU A 157 -20.29 7.90 -11.98
C LEU A 157 -20.57 6.52 -12.59
N ILE A 158 -19.62 5.95 -13.33
CA ILE A 158 -19.78 4.62 -13.96
C ILE A 158 -20.05 3.54 -12.90
N PRO A 159 -19.18 3.31 -11.91
CA PRO A 159 -19.44 2.29 -10.88
C PRO A 159 -20.63 2.66 -9.97
N ILE A 160 -20.93 3.93 -9.76
CA ILE A 160 -22.13 4.34 -9.02
C ILE A 160 -23.39 3.90 -9.77
N LEU A 161 -23.46 4.17 -11.09
CA LEU A 161 -24.58 3.79 -11.94
C LEU A 161 -24.70 2.27 -12.07
N THR A 162 -23.60 1.57 -12.31
CA THR A 162 -23.62 0.10 -12.39
C THR A 162 -24.14 -0.52 -11.10
N MET A 163 -23.70 -0.02 -9.94
CA MET A 163 -24.25 -0.47 -8.65
C MET A 163 -25.72 -0.09 -8.45
N ALA A 164 -26.16 1.05 -8.95
CA ALA A 164 -27.57 1.45 -8.89
C ALA A 164 -28.48 0.55 -9.75
N LEU A 165 -27.99 0.09 -10.89
CA LEU A 165 -28.70 -0.80 -11.81
C LEU A 165 -28.70 -2.28 -11.38
N MET A 166 -27.84 -2.68 -10.44
CA MET A 166 -27.83 -4.05 -9.92
C MET A 166 -29.17 -4.39 -9.26
N ARG A 167 -29.72 -5.57 -9.57
CA ARG A 167 -30.94 -6.10 -8.94
C ARG A 167 -30.60 -6.67 -7.57
N ALA A 168 -31.11 -6.02 -6.51
CA ALA A 168 -30.83 -6.42 -5.12
C ALA A 168 -31.29 -7.85 -4.78
N GLY A 169 -32.27 -8.40 -5.50
CA GLY A 169 -32.78 -9.76 -5.29
C GLY A 169 -31.89 -10.86 -5.84
N GLU A 170 -30.92 -10.54 -6.71
CA GLU A 170 -29.96 -11.49 -7.29
C GLU A 170 -28.69 -11.65 -6.43
N LEU A 171 -28.50 -10.78 -5.42
CA LEU A 171 -27.34 -10.83 -4.53
C LEU A 171 -27.49 -11.98 -3.51
N VAL A 172 -26.42 -12.73 -3.33
CA VAL A 172 -26.37 -13.82 -2.34
C VAL A 172 -26.40 -13.23 -0.93
N GLN A 173 -27.53 -13.41 -0.23
CA GLN A 173 -27.64 -12.98 1.16
C GLN A 173 -26.73 -13.82 2.05
N ARG A 174 -25.84 -13.18 2.82
CA ARG A 174 -25.00 -13.83 3.79
C ARG A 174 -25.58 -13.71 5.19
N PRO A 175 -25.55 -14.78 6.00
CA PRO A 175 -25.91 -14.67 7.38
C PRO A 175 -24.94 -13.73 8.11
N PHE A 176 -25.49 -12.88 8.95
CA PHE A 176 -24.74 -12.01 9.83
C PHE A 176 -23.93 -12.82 10.83
N VAL A 177 -22.62 -12.66 10.86
CA VAL A 177 -21.75 -13.26 11.88
C VAL A 177 -21.25 -12.12 12.78
N PRO A 178 -21.76 -12.02 14.03
CA PRO A 178 -21.31 -10.99 14.95
C PRO A 178 -19.82 -11.13 15.26
N ARG A 179 -19.08 -10.04 15.16
CA ARG A 179 -17.69 -10.00 15.62
C ARG A 179 -17.67 -9.84 17.13
N ALA A 180 -17.01 -10.74 17.83
CA ALA A 180 -16.83 -10.65 19.28
C ALA A 180 -15.94 -9.46 19.65
N PRO A 181 -16.25 -8.68 20.72
CA PRO A 181 -15.35 -7.66 21.24
C PRO A 181 -14.03 -8.30 21.74
N GLY A 182 -12.91 -7.60 21.59
CA GLY A 182 -11.62 -8.08 22.10
C GLY A 182 -10.71 -8.80 21.09
N GLN A 183 -11.12 -8.96 19.83
CA GLN A 183 -10.36 -9.69 18.80
C GLN A 183 -8.92 -9.18 18.60
N VAL A 184 -8.70 -7.88 18.69
CA VAL A 184 -7.36 -7.27 18.56
C VAL A 184 -6.48 -7.68 19.73
N ARG A 185 -7.02 -7.66 20.97
CA ARG A 185 -6.27 -8.08 22.17
C ARG A 185 -5.87 -9.55 22.12
N GLU A 186 -6.76 -10.40 21.63
CA GLU A 186 -6.48 -11.83 21.45
C GLU A 186 -5.43 -12.07 20.36
N ALA A 187 -5.47 -11.30 19.24
CA ALA A 187 -4.44 -11.35 18.21
C ALA A 187 -3.07 -10.97 18.79
N PHE A 188 -2.99 -9.90 19.58
CA PHE A 188 -1.76 -9.50 20.27
C PHE A 188 -1.26 -10.58 21.23
N ALA A 189 -2.14 -11.19 22.04
CA ALA A 189 -1.78 -12.26 22.96
C ALA A 189 -1.24 -13.49 22.21
N TYR A 190 -1.85 -13.87 21.11
CA TYR A 190 -1.39 -14.97 20.25
C TYR A 190 -0.02 -14.67 19.63
N VAL A 191 0.14 -13.49 19.03
CA VAL A 191 1.39 -13.05 18.40
C VAL A 191 2.52 -12.93 19.42
N ARG A 192 2.22 -12.56 20.67
CA ARG A 192 3.21 -12.49 21.76
C ARG A 192 3.86 -13.85 22.04
N GLY A 193 3.12 -14.95 21.85
CA GLY A 193 3.63 -16.33 21.97
C GLY A 193 4.33 -16.85 20.70
N ARG A 194 4.19 -16.16 19.55
CA ARG A 194 4.71 -16.60 18.25
C ARG A 194 5.82 -15.68 17.75
N THR A 195 7.04 -16.08 18.05
CA THR A 195 8.23 -15.26 17.74
C THR A 195 8.47 -15.08 16.25
N ASP A 196 8.16 -16.09 15.44
CA ASP A 196 8.24 -16.03 13.98
C ASP A 196 7.33 -14.93 13.39
N ILE A 197 6.08 -14.86 13.86
CA ILE A 197 5.11 -13.86 13.42
C ILE A 197 5.51 -12.46 13.90
N ARG A 198 6.02 -12.34 15.15
CA ARG A 198 6.50 -11.03 15.68
C ARG A 198 7.62 -10.45 14.85
N VAL A 199 8.62 -11.28 14.49
CA VAL A 199 9.75 -10.86 13.65
C VAL A 199 9.26 -10.37 12.30
N ILE A 200 8.32 -11.09 11.66
CA ILE A 200 7.75 -10.68 10.38
C ILE A 200 6.95 -9.37 10.52
N LEU A 201 6.13 -9.22 11.56
CA LEU A 201 5.37 -7.99 11.78
C LEU A 201 6.27 -6.78 12.02
N LEU A 202 7.34 -6.94 12.81
CA LEU A 202 8.32 -5.88 13.04
C LEU A 202 9.05 -5.50 11.74
N LEU A 203 9.48 -6.49 10.97
CA LEU A 203 10.12 -6.25 9.68
C LEU A 203 9.18 -5.52 8.72
N ILE A 204 7.93 -5.98 8.57
CA ILE A 204 6.94 -5.34 7.71
C ILE A 204 6.61 -3.93 8.19
N PHE A 205 6.54 -3.68 9.50
CA PHE A 205 6.32 -2.34 10.04
C PHE A 205 7.42 -1.37 9.59
N VAL A 206 8.69 -1.72 9.82
CA VAL A 206 9.83 -0.85 9.47
C VAL A 206 9.94 -0.64 7.95
N VAL A 207 9.84 -1.72 7.17
CA VAL A 207 9.89 -1.65 5.70
C VAL A 207 8.73 -0.80 5.15
N SER A 208 7.51 -0.97 5.70
CA SER A 208 6.35 -0.19 5.25
C SER A 208 6.40 1.26 5.69
N ALA A 209 6.87 1.54 6.92
CA ALA A 209 6.96 2.89 7.44
C ALA A 209 8.00 3.72 6.67
N LEU A 210 9.20 3.18 6.51
CA LEU A 210 10.33 3.96 6.02
C LEU A 210 10.66 3.69 4.54
N GLY A 211 10.49 2.44 4.07
CA GLY A 211 10.82 2.06 2.71
C GLY A 211 9.68 2.26 1.71
N MET A 212 8.44 1.85 2.02
CA MET A 212 7.36 1.82 1.02
C MET A 212 6.71 3.19 0.72
N ASN A 213 7.51 4.25 0.67
CA ASN A 213 7.06 5.61 0.32
C ASN A 213 7.40 6.00 -1.13
N PHE A 214 7.57 5.01 -2.02
CA PHE A 214 8.07 5.20 -3.39
C PHE A 214 7.33 6.29 -4.17
N GLN A 215 6.02 6.45 -4.05
CA GLN A 215 5.28 7.49 -4.79
C GLN A 215 5.79 8.89 -4.44
N MET A 216 5.89 9.21 -3.15
CA MET A 216 6.38 10.50 -2.68
C MET A 216 7.87 10.69 -3.02
N THR A 217 8.70 9.70 -2.69
CA THR A 217 10.15 9.80 -2.88
C THR A 217 10.55 9.83 -4.35
N SER A 218 9.86 9.09 -5.23
CA SER A 218 10.13 9.14 -6.68
C SER A 218 9.62 10.42 -7.34
N ALA A 219 8.51 11.01 -6.85
CA ALA A 219 8.06 12.32 -7.31
C ALA A 219 9.10 13.39 -6.95
N LEU A 220 9.59 13.38 -5.71
CA LEU A 220 10.64 14.29 -5.25
C LEU A 220 11.94 14.12 -6.03
N MET A 221 12.38 12.89 -6.29
CA MET A 221 13.56 12.61 -7.13
C MET A 221 13.35 13.08 -8.57
N ALA A 222 12.16 12.87 -9.15
CA ALA A 222 11.85 13.29 -10.50
C ALA A 222 11.92 14.81 -10.62
N THR A 223 11.34 15.55 -9.71
CA THR A 223 11.28 17.02 -9.76
C THR A 223 12.59 17.67 -9.35
N GLU A 224 13.12 17.37 -8.18
CA GLU A 224 14.26 18.09 -7.62
C GLU A 224 15.63 17.62 -8.11
N VAL A 225 15.79 16.30 -8.32
CA VAL A 225 17.10 15.74 -8.68
C VAL A 225 17.26 15.67 -10.19
N PHE A 226 16.19 15.26 -10.89
CA PHE A 226 16.26 15.02 -12.34
C PHE A 226 15.61 16.13 -13.18
N GLY A 227 14.92 17.12 -12.57
CA GLY A 227 14.24 18.19 -13.28
C GLY A 227 13.16 17.69 -14.25
N LYS A 228 12.41 16.66 -13.84
CA LYS A 228 11.44 15.95 -14.67
C LYS A 228 10.00 16.30 -14.30
N ASN A 229 9.09 16.13 -15.27
CA ASN A 229 7.67 16.47 -15.17
C ASN A 229 6.80 15.26 -14.69
N ALA A 230 5.47 15.47 -14.63
CA ALA A 230 4.51 14.48 -14.17
C ALA A 230 4.48 13.22 -15.05
N GLY A 231 4.60 13.36 -16.37
CA GLY A 231 4.62 12.22 -17.28
C GLY A 231 5.83 11.33 -17.05
N GLN A 232 7.00 11.93 -16.83
CA GLN A 232 8.23 11.20 -16.54
C GLN A 232 8.17 10.54 -15.15
N PHE A 233 7.55 11.16 -14.14
CA PHE A 233 7.22 10.47 -12.88
C PHE A 233 6.30 9.25 -13.12
N GLY A 234 5.32 9.39 -14.01
CA GLY A 234 4.46 8.26 -14.43
C GLY A 234 5.27 7.10 -15.03
N VAL A 235 6.28 7.39 -15.84
CA VAL A 235 7.21 6.39 -16.39
C VAL A 235 7.96 5.65 -15.28
N LEU A 236 8.50 6.34 -14.27
CA LEU A 236 9.16 5.69 -13.12
C LEU A 236 8.20 4.72 -12.40
N SER A 237 6.96 5.15 -12.21
CA SER A 237 5.92 4.31 -11.63
C SER A 237 5.64 3.07 -12.47
N SER A 238 5.71 3.16 -13.80
CA SER A 238 5.55 2.03 -14.73
C SER A 238 6.69 1.01 -14.58
N PHE A 239 7.93 1.45 -14.47
CA PHE A 239 9.09 0.57 -14.22
C PHE A 239 8.95 -0.17 -12.89
N MET A 240 8.54 0.54 -11.83
CA MET A 240 8.25 -0.06 -10.53
C MET A 240 7.12 -1.10 -10.62
N ALA A 241 6.09 -0.81 -11.43
CA ALA A 241 4.96 -1.69 -11.67
C ALA A 241 5.37 -3.01 -12.35
N VAL A 242 6.21 -2.93 -13.37
CA VAL A 242 6.77 -4.12 -14.05
C VAL A 242 7.50 -5.01 -13.04
N GLY A 243 8.39 -4.42 -12.24
CA GLY A 243 9.09 -5.14 -11.19
C GLY A 243 8.14 -5.80 -10.18
N SER A 244 7.11 -5.07 -9.76
CA SER A 244 6.10 -5.57 -8.82
C SER A 244 5.32 -6.77 -9.38
N ILE A 245 4.95 -6.76 -10.66
CA ILE A 245 4.29 -7.91 -11.31
C ILE A 245 5.21 -9.13 -11.29
N LEU A 246 6.48 -8.96 -11.67
CA LEU A 246 7.48 -10.03 -11.61
C LEU A 246 7.65 -10.56 -10.19
N GLY A 247 7.65 -9.68 -9.19
CA GLY A 247 7.72 -10.03 -7.77
C GLY A 247 6.51 -10.83 -7.29
N ALA A 248 5.30 -10.48 -7.72
CA ALA A 248 4.09 -11.23 -7.40
C ALA A 248 4.14 -12.66 -7.97
N VAL A 249 4.55 -12.80 -9.23
CA VAL A 249 4.73 -14.12 -9.89
C VAL A 249 5.81 -14.93 -9.17
N ALA A 250 6.94 -14.32 -8.85
CA ALA A 250 8.03 -14.99 -8.14
C ALA A 250 7.63 -15.47 -6.72
N ALA A 251 6.80 -14.70 -6.02
CA ALA A 251 6.27 -15.07 -4.71
C ALA A 251 5.24 -16.20 -4.82
N ALA A 252 4.35 -16.17 -5.81
CA ALA A 252 3.34 -17.20 -6.03
C ALA A 252 3.95 -18.56 -6.41
N ALA A 253 5.08 -18.56 -7.11
CA ALA A 253 5.78 -19.78 -7.53
C ALA A 253 6.54 -20.50 -6.40
N ARG A 254 6.61 -19.92 -5.18
CA ARG A 254 7.43 -20.43 -4.08
C ARG A 254 6.63 -20.57 -2.79
N ALA A 255 6.91 -21.65 -2.03
CA ALA A 255 6.35 -21.79 -0.69
C ALA A 255 6.83 -20.63 0.21
N PRO A 256 5.95 -20.00 1.01
CA PRO A 256 6.31 -18.90 1.88
C PRO A 256 7.26 -19.39 2.98
N ARG A 257 8.46 -18.81 3.03
CA ARG A 257 9.49 -19.13 4.02
C ARG A 257 10.04 -17.84 4.61
N ILE A 258 10.37 -17.85 5.90
CA ILE A 258 10.97 -16.68 6.58
C ILE A 258 12.24 -16.21 5.85
N ARG A 259 13.07 -17.14 5.37
CA ARG A 259 14.25 -16.82 4.59
C ARG A 259 13.93 -15.99 3.34
N THR A 260 12.87 -16.34 2.62
CA THR A 260 12.44 -15.59 1.43
C THR A 260 12.05 -14.15 1.80
N ILE A 261 11.38 -13.99 2.96
CA ILE A 261 10.96 -12.67 3.47
C ILE A 261 12.18 -11.83 3.85
N LEU A 262 13.11 -12.40 4.63
CA LEU A 262 14.34 -11.70 5.07
C LEU A 262 15.24 -11.32 3.91
N CYS A 263 15.51 -12.26 2.99
CA CYS A 263 16.31 -11.98 1.80
C CYS A 263 15.63 -10.97 0.88
N GLY A 264 14.30 -11.08 0.71
CA GLY A 264 13.52 -10.14 -0.07
C GLY A 264 13.62 -8.72 0.49
N ALA A 265 13.46 -8.55 1.82
CA ALA A 265 13.59 -7.26 2.49
C ALA A 265 15.00 -6.69 2.41
N ALA A 266 16.03 -7.52 2.55
CA ALA A 266 17.43 -7.09 2.40
C ALA A 266 17.73 -6.63 0.97
N LEU A 267 17.29 -7.39 -0.04
CA LEU A 267 17.45 -7.03 -1.45
C LEU A 267 16.64 -5.79 -1.82
N TYR A 268 15.45 -5.64 -1.24
CA TYR A 268 14.64 -4.42 -1.36
C TYR A 268 15.39 -3.21 -0.81
N GLY A 269 15.94 -3.30 0.41
CA GLY A 269 16.73 -2.23 1.01
C GLY A 269 17.97 -1.87 0.19
N LEU A 270 18.69 -2.86 -0.36
CA LEU A 270 19.82 -2.64 -1.26
C LEU A 270 19.39 -1.95 -2.57
N ALA A 271 18.25 -2.37 -3.16
CA ALA A 271 17.72 -1.74 -4.36
C ALA A 271 17.30 -0.29 -4.11
N GLU A 272 16.68 0.01 -2.95
CA GLU A 272 16.36 1.39 -2.55
C GLU A 272 17.62 2.23 -2.33
N ILE A 273 18.67 1.70 -1.69
CA ILE A 273 19.94 2.40 -1.57
C ILE A 273 20.49 2.71 -2.97
N GLY A 274 20.43 1.75 -3.90
CA GLY A 274 20.80 1.96 -5.29
C GLY A 274 19.98 3.08 -5.95
N LEU A 275 18.67 3.16 -5.70
CA LEU A 275 17.82 4.25 -6.18
C LEU A 275 18.27 5.62 -5.64
N GLY A 276 18.55 5.73 -4.34
CA GLY A 276 19.02 6.97 -3.72
C GLY A 276 20.36 7.46 -4.28
N LEU A 277 21.20 6.52 -4.71
CA LEU A 277 22.52 6.80 -5.31
C LEU A 277 22.48 6.93 -6.84
N ALA A 278 21.32 6.75 -7.48
CA ALA A 278 21.20 6.77 -8.94
C ALA A 278 21.72 8.10 -9.53
N PRO A 279 22.69 8.06 -10.48
CA PRO A 279 23.29 9.27 -11.04
C PRO A 279 22.38 9.95 -12.08
N THR A 280 21.52 9.18 -12.76
CA THR A 280 20.65 9.67 -13.81
C THR A 280 19.23 9.10 -13.67
N TYR A 281 18.28 9.79 -14.32
CA TYR A 281 16.88 9.37 -14.38
C TYR A 281 16.71 7.93 -14.92
N TRP A 282 17.44 7.52 -15.96
CA TRP A 282 17.35 6.20 -16.53
C TRP A 282 17.91 5.09 -15.64
N TRP A 283 18.96 5.40 -14.87
CA TRP A 283 19.45 4.50 -13.82
C TRP A 283 18.43 4.31 -12.72
N PHE A 284 17.78 5.41 -12.31
CA PHE A 284 16.68 5.35 -11.33
C PHE A 284 15.51 4.50 -11.86
N ALA A 285 15.09 4.72 -13.12
CA ALA A 285 14.04 3.93 -13.78
C ALA A 285 14.39 2.44 -13.82
N ALA A 286 15.60 2.09 -14.25
CA ALA A 286 16.06 0.70 -14.31
C ALA A 286 16.07 0.03 -12.92
N LEU A 287 16.58 0.72 -11.89
CA LEU A 287 16.62 0.22 -10.52
C LEU A 287 15.24 0.15 -9.86
N SER A 288 14.24 0.89 -10.36
CA SER A 288 12.84 0.77 -9.89
C SER A 288 12.26 -0.62 -10.17
N VAL A 289 12.74 -1.34 -11.21
CA VAL A 289 12.29 -2.71 -11.50
C VAL A 289 12.67 -3.69 -10.37
N PRO A 290 13.95 -3.86 -10.00
CA PRO A 290 14.30 -4.74 -8.89
C PRO A 290 13.72 -4.27 -7.55
N THR A 291 13.56 -2.97 -7.34
CA THR A 291 12.91 -2.43 -6.13
C THR A 291 11.46 -2.93 -6.05
N GLY A 292 10.68 -2.79 -7.11
CA GLY A 292 9.30 -3.30 -7.18
C GLY A 292 9.22 -4.81 -7.01
N LEU A 293 10.13 -5.54 -7.64
CA LEU A 293 10.21 -7.00 -7.54
C LEU A 293 10.41 -7.45 -6.08
N PHE A 294 11.42 -6.92 -5.41
CA PHE A 294 11.72 -7.34 -4.04
C PHE A 294 10.69 -6.82 -3.03
N MET A 295 10.15 -5.62 -3.24
CA MET A 295 9.07 -5.07 -2.42
C MET A 295 7.85 -6.01 -2.41
N LEU A 296 7.35 -6.38 -3.59
CA LEU A 296 6.14 -7.18 -3.67
C LEU A 296 6.39 -8.64 -3.29
N THR A 297 7.56 -9.19 -3.62
CA THR A 297 7.98 -10.52 -3.15
C THR A 297 7.99 -10.59 -1.63
N THR A 298 8.56 -9.60 -0.95
CA THR A 298 8.62 -9.54 0.52
C THR A 298 7.23 -9.47 1.12
N ASN A 299 6.40 -8.55 0.65
CA ASN A 299 5.06 -8.32 1.17
C ASN A 299 4.14 -9.52 0.95
N THR A 300 4.11 -10.07 -0.27
CA THR A 300 3.30 -11.24 -0.61
C THR A 300 3.74 -12.48 0.17
N SER A 301 5.06 -12.71 0.28
CA SER A 301 5.59 -13.84 1.05
C SER A 301 5.31 -13.71 2.55
N ALA A 302 5.39 -12.50 3.12
CA ALA A 302 5.05 -12.24 4.53
C ALA A 302 3.55 -12.49 4.79
N ASN A 303 2.68 -11.97 3.93
CA ASN A 303 1.25 -12.17 4.00
C ASN A 303 0.89 -13.67 3.93
N ALA A 304 1.42 -14.39 2.94
CA ALA A 304 1.21 -15.81 2.75
C ALA A 304 1.77 -16.64 3.92
N TYR A 305 2.94 -16.27 4.46
CA TYR A 305 3.51 -16.97 5.62
C TYR A 305 2.60 -16.87 6.83
N ILE A 306 2.14 -15.67 7.17
CA ILE A 306 1.24 -15.47 8.31
C ILE A 306 -0.07 -16.23 8.10
N GLN A 307 -0.64 -16.21 6.89
CA GLN A 307 -1.88 -16.94 6.59
C GLN A 307 -1.73 -18.45 6.77
N THR A 308 -0.61 -19.03 6.34
CA THR A 308 -0.39 -20.49 6.35
C THR A 308 0.13 -21.03 7.67
N HIS A 309 0.77 -20.20 8.51
CA HIS A 309 1.39 -20.62 9.78
C HIS A 309 0.60 -20.15 11.02
N THR A 310 -0.58 -19.57 10.82
CA THR A 310 -1.49 -19.19 11.91
C THR A 310 -2.63 -20.19 12.01
N ASP A 311 -3.00 -20.58 13.24
CA ASP A 311 -4.12 -21.47 13.53
C ASP A 311 -5.41 -20.97 12.86
N GLU A 312 -6.23 -21.87 12.30
CA GLU A 312 -7.43 -21.52 11.52
C GLU A 312 -8.38 -20.60 12.28
N GLU A 313 -8.61 -20.86 13.56
CA GLU A 313 -9.50 -20.08 14.42
C GLU A 313 -9.02 -18.65 14.66
N LYS A 314 -7.70 -18.41 14.62
CA LYS A 314 -7.07 -17.12 14.92
C LYS A 314 -6.60 -16.39 13.67
N ARG A 315 -6.61 -17.05 12.51
CA ARG A 315 -6.09 -16.53 11.23
C ARG A 315 -6.67 -15.16 10.87
N GLY A 316 -7.98 -15.01 10.93
CA GLY A 316 -8.64 -13.75 10.61
C GLY A 316 -8.19 -12.59 11.51
N ARG A 317 -8.02 -12.86 12.83
CA ARG A 317 -7.58 -11.87 13.82
C ARG A 317 -6.12 -11.45 13.60
N VAL A 318 -5.23 -12.41 13.33
CA VAL A 318 -3.81 -12.15 13.06
C VAL A 318 -3.64 -11.41 11.73
N MET A 319 -4.44 -11.74 10.71
CA MET A 319 -4.44 -11.04 9.43
C MET A 319 -4.94 -9.59 9.55
N SER A 320 -5.92 -9.34 10.43
CA SER A 320 -6.34 -7.96 10.76
C SER A 320 -5.21 -7.18 11.42
N LEU A 321 -4.45 -7.81 12.34
CA LEU A 321 -3.27 -7.19 12.96
C LEU A 321 -2.16 -6.93 11.92
N TYR A 322 -1.92 -7.87 11.00
CA TYR A 322 -0.98 -7.67 9.89
C TYR A 322 -1.37 -6.45 9.03
N SER A 323 -2.64 -6.36 8.66
CA SER A 323 -3.14 -5.22 7.87
C SER A 323 -3.02 -3.90 8.63
N LEU A 324 -3.29 -3.92 9.94
CA LEU A 324 -3.12 -2.75 10.82
C LEU A 324 -1.66 -2.30 10.87
N VAL A 325 -0.72 -3.23 11.03
CA VAL A 325 0.72 -2.96 11.04
C VAL A 325 1.18 -2.43 9.69
N PHE A 326 0.77 -3.07 8.59
CA PHE A 326 1.16 -2.72 7.23
C PHE A 326 0.65 -1.33 6.81
N LEU A 327 -0.66 -1.07 6.95
CA LEU A 327 -1.26 0.20 6.57
C LEU A 327 -0.99 1.29 7.60
N GLY A 328 -0.93 0.92 8.88
CA GLY A 328 -0.68 1.83 9.97
C GLY A 328 0.77 2.31 10.08
N ALA A 329 1.69 1.67 9.40
CA ALA A 329 3.07 2.12 9.29
C ALA A 329 3.17 3.43 8.47
N THR A 330 2.33 3.62 7.45
CA THR A 330 2.38 4.78 6.55
C THR A 330 2.16 6.12 7.27
N PRO A 331 1.14 6.32 8.13
CA PRO A 331 0.96 7.58 8.87
C PRO A 331 2.15 7.96 9.76
N VAL A 332 2.91 6.97 10.20
CA VAL A 332 4.12 7.22 11.02
C VAL A 332 5.31 7.53 10.13
N GLY A 333 5.48 6.75 9.06
CA GLY A 333 6.67 6.82 8.23
C GLY A 333 6.66 7.95 7.21
N SER A 334 5.52 8.23 6.57
CA SER A 334 5.47 9.24 5.50
C SER A 334 5.83 10.66 5.96
N PRO A 335 5.41 11.17 7.15
CA PRO A 335 5.88 12.47 7.62
C PRO A 335 7.38 12.48 7.92
N LEU A 336 7.91 11.39 8.48
CA LEU A 336 9.34 11.28 8.77
C LEU A 336 10.17 11.31 7.48
N ILE A 337 9.79 10.51 6.49
CA ILE A 337 10.46 10.46 5.19
C ILE A 337 10.30 11.77 4.42
N GLY A 338 9.13 12.41 4.49
CA GLY A 338 8.90 13.74 3.94
C GLY A 338 9.79 14.80 4.59
N TRP A 339 9.88 14.80 5.92
CA TRP A 339 10.77 15.70 6.65
C TRP A 339 12.26 15.47 6.31
N VAL A 340 12.69 14.20 6.23
CA VAL A 340 14.05 13.86 5.78
C VAL A 340 14.30 14.40 4.37
N GLY A 341 13.35 14.24 3.46
CA GLY A 341 13.45 14.78 2.10
C GLY A 341 13.60 16.30 2.07
N GLN A 342 12.87 17.01 2.92
CA GLN A 342 12.92 18.47 3.02
C GLN A 342 14.24 18.99 3.62
N VAL A 343 14.74 18.33 4.68
CA VAL A 343 15.93 18.83 5.42
C VAL A 343 17.23 18.34 4.82
N LEU A 344 17.30 17.07 4.41
CA LEU A 344 18.52 16.42 3.92
C LEU A 344 18.53 16.26 2.39
N GLY A 345 17.42 16.52 1.73
CA GLY A 345 17.24 16.41 0.28
C GLY A 345 16.65 15.08 -0.18
N ALA A 346 16.13 15.10 -1.41
CA ALA A 346 15.38 14.01 -2.03
C ALA A 346 16.08 12.64 -1.98
N ARG A 347 17.39 12.61 -2.18
CA ARG A 347 18.18 11.35 -2.13
C ARG A 347 18.13 10.69 -0.76
N TRP A 348 18.20 11.47 0.31
CA TRP A 348 18.19 10.95 1.67
C TRP A 348 16.84 10.38 2.06
N SER A 349 15.73 10.87 1.50
CA SER A 349 14.40 10.29 1.75
C SER A 349 14.33 8.81 1.31
N ILE A 350 15.06 8.43 0.26
CA ILE A 350 15.15 7.04 -0.22
C ILE A 350 16.22 6.26 0.55
N LEU A 351 17.39 6.89 0.76
CA LEU A 351 18.50 6.22 1.45
C LEU A 351 18.14 5.78 2.87
N VAL A 352 17.43 6.62 3.62
CA VAL A 352 16.95 6.29 4.97
C VAL A 352 15.99 5.10 4.92
N GLY A 353 15.05 5.07 3.98
CA GLY A 353 14.15 3.93 3.75
C GLY A 353 14.91 2.63 3.44
N GLY A 354 15.85 2.71 2.51
CA GLY A 354 16.68 1.58 2.11
C GLY A 354 17.58 1.06 3.23
N MET A 355 18.26 1.95 3.95
CA MET A 355 19.10 1.59 5.11
C MET A 355 18.28 0.98 6.24
N ALA A 356 17.11 1.52 6.54
CA ALA A 356 16.21 0.97 7.55
C ALA A 356 15.70 -0.42 7.15
N SER A 357 15.30 -0.60 5.90
CA SER A 357 14.83 -1.89 5.35
C SER A 357 15.92 -2.95 5.37
N LEU A 358 17.15 -2.59 4.97
CA LEU A 358 18.31 -3.47 5.03
C LEU A 358 18.69 -3.79 6.48
N GLY A 359 18.76 -2.77 7.33
CA GLY A 359 19.12 -2.89 8.74
C GLY A 359 18.18 -3.82 9.51
N ILE A 360 16.86 -3.63 9.37
CA ILE A 360 15.90 -4.51 10.04
C ILE A 360 15.96 -5.94 9.49
N ALA A 361 16.19 -6.12 8.19
CA ALA A 361 16.33 -7.46 7.59
C ALA A 361 17.58 -8.17 8.14
N VAL A 362 18.69 -7.47 8.29
CA VAL A 362 19.95 -8.00 8.88
C VAL A 362 19.73 -8.32 10.36
N VAL A 363 19.18 -7.41 11.14
CA VAL A 363 18.92 -7.63 12.58
C VAL A 363 18.00 -8.83 12.80
N CYS A 364 16.89 -8.91 12.06
CA CYS A 364 15.96 -10.05 12.12
C CYS A 364 16.63 -11.35 11.64
N GLY A 365 17.51 -11.27 10.63
CA GLY A 365 18.26 -12.41 10.11
C GLY A 365 19.27 -12.94 11.13
N LEU A 366 20.08 -12.08 11.72
CA LEU A 366 21.05 -12.44 12.77
C LEU A 366 20.34 -13.01 14.00
N TRP A 367 19.25 -12.38 14.40
CA TRP A 367 18.44 -12.87 15.50
C TRP A 367 17.86 -14.26 15.20
N ALA A 368 17.35 -14.51 13.99
CA ALA A 368 16.83 -15.80 13.56
C ALA A 368 17.92 -16.89 13.58
N VAL A 369 19.12 -16.58 13.13
CA VAL A 369 20.27 -17.51 13.20
C VAL A 369 20.61 -17.83 14.65
N ALA A 370 20.67 -16.84 15.53
CA ALA A 370 21.03 -17.02 16.94
C ALA A 370 20.01 -17.86 17.73
N HIS A 371 18.69 -17.65 17.47
CA HIS A 371 17.64 -18.27 18.31
C HIS A 371 17.02 -19.53 17.71
N TRP A 372 17.08 -19.71 16.37
CA TRP A 372 16.50 -20.90 15.74
C TRP A 372 17.55 -21.97 15.38
N GLY A 373 18.80 -21.80 15.83
CA GLY A 373 19.86 -22.80 15.65
C GLY A 373 20.13 -23.15 14.18
N VAL A 374 19.96 -22.16 13.28
CA VAL A 374 20.18 -22.36 11.85
C VAL A 374 21.67 -22.56 11.60
N ARG A 375 22.10 -23.80 11.43
CA ARG A 375 23.48 -24.12 11.01
C ARG A 375 23.54 -24.15 9.48
N LEU A 376 24.41 -23.34 8.89
CA LEU A 376 24.79 -23.46 7.50
C LEU A 376 25.66 -24.70 7.33
N ARG A 377 25.09 -25.77 6.81
CA ARG A 377 25.83 -26.97 6.44
C ARG A 377 26.05 -26.93 4.94
N PHE A 378 27.30 -26.90 4.53
CA PHE A 378 27.66 -26.99 3.12
C PHE A 378 27.72 -28.46 2.73
N GLU A 379 26.73 -28.95 1.99
CA GLU A 379 26.79 -30.24 1.30
C GLU A 379 27.16 -29.97 -0.16
N GLY A 380 28.46 -30.11 -0.45
CA GLY A 380 29.02 -29.77 -1.75
C GLY A 380 28.95 -28.26 -2.04
N ARG A 381 28.68 -27.87 -3.31
CA ARG A 381 28.56 -26.46 -3.73
C ARG A 381 27.23 -25.78 -3.42
N ARG A 382 26.27 -26.45 -2.74
CA ARG A 382 24.95 -25.86 -2.40
C ARG A 382 24.78 -25.74 -0.90
N PRO A 383 24.50 -24.55 -0.36
CA PRO A 383 24.21 -24.38 1.07
C PRO A 383 22.83 -24.99 1.39
N ARG A 384 22.81 -25.97 2.27
CA ARG A 384 21.57 -26.55 2.84
C ARG A 384 21.42 -26.07 4.27
N ILE A 385 20.28 -25.55 4.63
CA ILE A 385 19.98 -25.04 5.96
C ILE A 385 19.16 -26.08 6.68
N GLU A 386 19.74 -26.73 7.69
CA GLU A 386 19.01 -27.63 8.61
C GLU A 386 18.69 -26.91 9.92
N ARG A 387 17.48 -27.12 10.44
CA ARG A 387 17.14 -26.76 11.81
C ARG A 387 17.69 -27.85 12.74
N SER A 388 18.48 -27.48 13.75
CA SER A 388 18.68 -28.37 14.88
C SER A 388 17.36 -28.46 15.65
N ARG A 389 16.91 -29.67 15.90
CA ARG A 389 15.71 -29.98 16.70
C ARG A 389 15.87 -29.51 18.13
#